data_14092c2946236e245a8f5e744a8f4923
#
_entry.id   14092c2946236e245a8f5e744a8f4923
#
_cell.length_a   1.000
_cell.length_b   1.000
_cell.length_c   1.000
_cell.angle_alpha   90.00
_cell.angle_beta   90.00
_cell.angle_gamma   90.00
#
_symmetry.space_group_name_H-M   'P 1'
#
loop_
_entity.id
_entity.type
_entity.pdbx_description
1 polymer ?
#
loop_
_entity_poly.entity_id
_entity_poly.type
_entity_poly.pdbx_seq_one_letter_code
_entity_poly.pdbx_strand_id
1 'polypeptide(L)'
;MAAATLCAVTVTWADAAEKFQKLSGAQIRARLAGMEITDETHWADVFAADGTLTSYSMARKSNGKWRVQKDELCIDRGKDDGGCYQVWLAGKKVELRREGSTLPMEGVLQKQSARQ
;
A
#
# COMPACT_ATOMS: atom_id res chain seq x y z
N MET A 1 -51.94 -8.65 -21.69
CA MET A 1 -51.50 -8.29 -20.33
C MET A 1 -50.02 -8.59 -20.18
N ALA A 2 -49.23 -7.58 -20.13
CA ALA A 2 -47.79 -7.75 -19.97
C ALA A 2 -47.46 -7.83 -18.47
N ALA A 3 -46.88 -8.94 -18.04
CA ALA A 3 -46.35 -9.05 -16.71
C ALA A 3 -44.98 -8.36 -16.70
N ALA A 4 -44.85 -7.27 -15.96
CA ALA A 4 -43.59 -6.64 -15.78
C ALA A 4 -42.79 -7.46 -14.78
N THR A 5 -41.76 -8.15 -15.26
CA THR A 5 -40.83 -8.83 -14.37
C THR A 5 -39.83 -7.79 -13.88
N LEU A 6 -39.98 -7.38 -12.65
CA LEU A 6 -38.97 -6.55 -11.98
C LEU A 6 -37.77 -7.42 -11.69
N CYS A 7 -36.71 -7.27 -12.45
CA CYS A 7 -35.41 -7.80 -12.07
C CYS A 7 -34.86 -6.90 -10.97
N ALA A 8 -34.99 -7.33 -9.74
CA ALA A 8 -34.31 -6.68 -8.63
C ALA A 8 -32.82 -7.00 -8.76
N VAL A 9 -32.04 -6.02 -9.16
CA VAL A 9 -30.59 -6.11 -9.11
C VAL A 9 -30.18 -5.90 -7.67
N THR A 10 -29.94 -6.99 -6.95
CA THR A 10 -29.39 -6.90 -5.61
C THR A 10 -27.89 -6.67 -5.73
N VAL A 11 -27.47 -5.43 -5.50
CA VAL A 11 -26.05 -5.14 -5.34
C VAL A 11 -25.67 -5.57 -3.94
N THR A 12 -24.97 -6.70 -3.85
CA THR A 12 -24.45 -7.17 -2.56
C THR A 12 -23.13 -6.49 -2.27
N TRP A 13 -23.16 -5.48 -1.41
CA TRP A 13 -21.96 -4.78 -0.96
C TRP A 13 -21.03 -5.69 -0.15
N ALA A 14 -21.55 -6.78 0.39
CA ALA A 14 -20.80 -7.73 1.19
C ALA A 14 -19.73 -8.48 0.39
N ASP A 15 -19.91 -8.57 -0.95
CA ASP A 15 -18.96 -9.27 -1.79
C ASP A 15 -17.80 -8.39 -2.24
N ALA A 16 -17.82 -7.13 -1.84
CA ALA A 16 -16.66 -6.28 -1.97
C ALA A 16 -15.62 -6.58 -0.89
N ALA A 17 -15.67 -7.79 -0.28
CA ALA A 17 -14.54 -8.27 0.48
C ALA A 17 -13.34 -8.25 -0.44
N GLU A 18 -12.58 -7.21 -0.30
CA GLU A 18 -11.47 -6.89 -1.16
C GLU A 18 -10.49 -8.05 -1.13
N LYS A 19 -10.29 -8.65 -2.28
CA LYS A 19 -9.26 -9.67 -2.41
C LYS A 19 -7.93 -8.97 -2.62
N PHE A 20 -7.05 -9.16 -1.69
CA PHE A 20 -5.69 -8.68 -1.84
C PHE A 20 -4.98 -9.46 -2.91
N GLN A 21 -4.34 -8.74 -3.83
CA GLN A 21 -3.53 -9.34 -4.88
C GLN A 21 -2.09 -8.95 -4.69
N LYS A 22 -1.21 -9.94 -4.81
CA LYS A 22 0.22 -9.69 -4.72
C LYS A 22 0.70 -8.96 -5.98
N LEU A 23 1.42 -7.87 -5.78
CA LEU A 23 2.01 -7.12 -6.90
C LEU A 23 3.33 -7.74 -7.33
N SER A 24 3.58 -7.70 -8.64
CA SER A 24 4.90 -8.00 -9.19
C SER A 24 5.85 -6.84 -8.93
N GLY A 25 7.15 -7.06 -9.13
CA GLY A 25 8.14 -5.99 -8.98
C GLY A 25 7.85 -4.79 -9.87
N ALA A 26 7.46 -5.02 -11.11
CA ALA A 26 7.11 -3.94 -12.03
C ALA A 26 5.86 -3.17 -11.56
N GLN A 27 4.87 -3.87 -11.03
CA GLN A 27 3.67 -3.25 -10.49
C GLN A 27 3.97 -2.45 -9.22
N ILE A 28 4.83 -2.96 -8.34
CA ILE A 28 5.26 -2.23 -7.15
C ILE A 28 5.87 -0.89 -7.56
N ARG A 29 6.80 -0.92 -8.50
CA ARG A 29 7.46 0.30 -8.95
C ARG A 29 6.48 1.29 -9.57
N ALA A 30 5.57 0.80 -10.41
CA ALA A 30 4.59 1.65 -11.08
C ALA A 30 3.59 2.26 -10.11
N ARG A 31 3.20 1.51 -9.07
CA ARG A 31 2.16 1.95 -8.14
C ARG A 31 2.69 2.83 -7.01
N LEU A 32 3.93 2.61 -6.60
CA LEU A 32 4.46 3.29 -5.42
C LEU A 32 5.21 4.58 -5.76
N ALA A 33 5.84 4.67 -6.94
CA ALA A 33 6.62 5.86 -7.30
C ALA A 33 5.75 7.12 -7.27
N GLY A 34 6.11 8.08 -6.43
CA GLY A 34 5.36 9.31 -6.24
C GLY A 34 4.16 9.22 -5.30
N MET A 35 3.98 8.08 -4.68
CA MET A 35 2.83 7.82 -3.81
C MET A 35 3.28 7.68 -2.35
N GLU A 36 2.30 7.64 -1.45
CA GLU A 36 2.58 7.36 -0.05
C GLU A 36 1.74 6.19 0.45
N ILE A 37 2.27 5.48 1.43
CA ILE A 37 1.53 4.50 2.22
C ILE A 37 1.42 5.08 3.63
N THR A 38 0.22 5.10 4.17
CA THR A 38 -0.03 5.70 5.48
C THR A 38 -1.14 4.97 6.22
N ASP A 39 -1.09 4.99 7.56
CA ASP A 39 -2.23 4.59 8.38
C ASP A 39 -3.21 5.74 8.60
N GLU A 40 -2.91 6.91 8.00
CA GLU A 40 -3.70 8.14 8.08
C GLU A 40 -3.67 8.83 9.45
N THR A 41 -3.00 8.26 10.43
CA THR A 41 -3.01 8.80 11.80
C THR A 41 -1.60 8.97 12.36
N HIS A 42 -0.78 7.94 12.31
CA HIS A 42 0.48 7.92 13.04
C HIS A 42 1.71 7.99 12.14
N TRP A 43 1.65 7.43 10.95
CA TRP A 43 2.82 7.32 10.10
C TRP A 43 2.47 7.46 8.61
N ALA A 44 3.44 7.86 7.84
CA ALA A 44 3.36 7.87 6.38
C ALA A 44 4.75 7.65 5.80
N ASP A 45 4.83 6.82 4.78
CA ASP A 45 6.04 6.59 4.00
C ASP A 45 5.81 7.11 2.58
N VAL A 46 6.62 8.06 2.17
CA VAL A 46 6.55 8.67 0.84
C VAL A 46 7.63 8.08 -0.04
N PHE A 47 7.22 7.49 -1.15
CA PHE A 47 8.11 6.81 -2.09
C PHE A 47 8.39 7.73 -3.28
N ALA A 48 9.49 8.46 -3.22
CA ALA A 48 9.87 9.31 -4.35
C ALA A 48 10.33 8.48 -5.53
N ALA A 49 10.09 8.97 -6.74
CA ALA A 49 10.44 8.24 -7.96
C ALA A 49 11.94 8.00 -8.09
N ASP A 50 12.76 8.84 -7.46
CA ASP A 50 14.23 8.71 -7.49
C ASP A 50 14.79 7.67 -6.51
N GLY A 51 13.93 7.00 -5.74
CA GLY A 51 14.36 6.00 -4.77
C GLY A 51 14.51 6.53 -3.35
N THR A 52 14.23 7.80 -3.13
CA THR A 52 14.24 8.36 -1.78
C THR A 52 12.96 7.97 -1.05
N LEU A 53 13.11 7.55 0.20
CA LEU A 53 11.99 7.28 1.09
C LEU A 53 11.97 8.33 2.17
N THR A 54 10.86 9.05 2.30
CA THR A 54 10.67 9.98 3.40
C THR A 54 9.63 9.40 4.34
N SER A 55 10.01 9.18 5.57
CA SER A 55 9.13 8.58 6.57
C SER A 55 8.73 9.62 7.61
N TYR A 56 7.44 9.68 7.88
CA TYR A 56 6.87 10.53 8.92
C TYR A 56 6.27 9.61 9.98
N SER A 57 6.70 9.77 11.22
CA SER A 57 6.19 8.96 12.32
C SER A 57 6.14 9.82 13.56
N MET A 58 4.93 10.00 14.11
CA MET A 58 4.74 10.76 15.35
C MET A 58 5.43 12.11 15.33
N ALA A 59 5.23 12.88 14.27
CA ALA A 59 5.81 14.20 14.06
C ALA A 59 7.32 14.21 13.79
N ARG A 60 7.93 13.05 13.60
CA ARG A 60 9.33 12.94 13.20
C ARG A 60 9.43 12.62 11.73
N LYS A 61 10.36 13.30 11.08
CA LYS A 61 10.68 13.07 9.66
C LYS A 61 12.04 12.41 9.57
N SER A 62 12.13 11.35 8.81
CA SER A 62 13.40 10.68 8.52
C SER A 62 13.50 10.36 7.05
N ASN A 63 14.72 10.25 6.55
CA ASN A 63 14.98 9.93 5.16
C ASN A 63 15.65 8.57 5.05
N GLY A 64 15.27 7.83 4.02
CA GLY A 64 15.83 6.54 3.71
C GLY A 64 15.78 6.30 2.21
N LYS A 65 15.79 5.05 1.85
CA LYS A 65 15.76 4.62 0.45
C LYS A 65 14.79 3.47 0.28
N TRP A 66 14.25 3.35 -0.91
CA TRP A 66 13.44 2.21 -1.30
C TRP A 66 13.89 1.71 -2.65
N ARG A 67 13.72 0.44 -2.85
CA ARG A 67 13.99 -0.20 -4.13
C ARG A 67 13.09 -1.41 -4.29
N VAL A 68 12.97 -1.88 -5.51
CA VAL A 68 12.28 -3.12 -5.81
C VAL A 68 13.32 -4.16 -6.17
N GLN A 69 13.28 -5.29 -5.49
CA GLN A 69 14.17 -6.41 -5.74
C GLN A 69 13.31 -7.65 -5.93
N LYS A 70 13.39 -8.26 -7.11
CA LYS A 70 12.47 -9.32 -7.49
C LYS A 70 11.04 -8.79 -7.36
N ASP A 71 10.17 -9.47 -6.69
CA ASP A 71 8.79 -9.05 -6.49
C ASP A 71 8.58 -8.54 -5.06
N GLU A 72 9.58 -7.84 -4.52
CA GLU A 72 9.50 -7.31 -3.17
C GLU A 72 9.90 -5.85 -3.12
N LEU A 73 9.26 -5.12 -2.23
CA LEU A 73 9.60 -3.77 -1.86
C LEU A 73 10.63 -3.82 -0.74
N CYS A 74 11.82 -3.29 -1.00
CA CYS A 74 12.88 -3.24 0.00
C CYS A 74 13.03 -1.82 0.50
N ILE A 75 12.94 -1.66 1.81
CA ILE A 75 12.98 -0.38 2.49
C ILE A 75 14.21 -0.33 3.37
N ASP A 76 14.95 0.76 3.29
CA ASP A 76 16.10 1.04 4.15
C ASP A 76 15.86 2.38 4.83
N ARG A 77 15.63 2.34 6.14
CA ARG A 77 15.42 3.54 6.96
C ARG A 77 16.66 3.92 7.75
N GLY A 78 17.77 3.27 7.47
CA GLY A 78 18.99 3.39 8.28
C GLY A 78 18.92 2.54 9.54
N LYS A 79 20.06 2.29 10.14
CA LYS A 79 20.21 1.41 11.32
C LYS A 79 19.58 0.04 11.04
N ASP A 80 18.81 -0.48 11.96
CA ASP A 80 18.25 -1.84 11.86
C ASP A 80 16.81 -1.85 11.38
N ASP A 81 16.32 -0.71 10.90
CA ASP A 81 14.92 -0.54 10.59
C ASP A 81 14.69 -0.61 9.09
N GLY A 82 14.60 -1.80 8.58
CA GLY A 82 14.39 -2.02 7.17
C GLY A 82 14.10 -3.47 6.85
N GLY A 83 13.94 -3.77 5.57
CA GLY A 83 13.69 -5.11 5.09
C GLY A 83 12.95 -5.12 3.78
N CYS A 84 12.71 -6.32 3.28
CA CYS A 84 11.99 -6.54 2.04
C CYS A 84 10.63 -7.16 2.32
N TYR A 85 9.61 -6.68 1.60
CA TYR A 85 8.22 -7.05 1.84
C TYR A 85 7.52 -7.37 0.53
N GLN A 86 6.66 -8.35 0.57
CA GLN A 86 5.67 -8.50 -0.48
C GLN A 86 4.64 -7.39 -0.34
N VAL A 87 4.16 -6.88 -1.47
CA VAL A 87 3.14 -5.84 -1.49
C VAL A 87 1.85 -6.45 -2.00
N TRP A 88 0.82 -6.42 -1.17
CA TRP A 88 -0.50 -6.90 -1.48
C TRP A 88 -1.46 -5.72 -1.50
N LEU A 89 -2.26 -5.62 -2.54
CA LEU A 89 -3.13 -4.46 -2.77
C LEU A 89 -4.56 -4.91 -3.01
N ALA A 90 -5.49 -4.24 -2.34
CA ALA A 90 -6.92 -4.39 -2.55
C ALA A 90 -7.53 -2.99 -2.61
N GLY A 91 -7.84 -2.51 -3.82
CA GLY A 91 -8.24 -1.11 -3.99
C GLY A 91 -7.14 -0.16 -3.54
N LYS A 92 -7.40 0.63 -2.52
CA LYS A 92 -6.40 1.53 -1.92
C LYS A 92 -5.73 0.91 -0.69
N LYS A 93 -6.26 -0.19 -0.19
CA LYS A 93 -5.69 -0.85 0.97
C LYS A 93 -4.43 -1.61 0.57
N VAL A 94 -3.39 -1.46 1.34
CA VAL A 94 -2.11 -2.12 1.10
C VAL A 94 -1.69 -2.88 2.34
N GLU A 95 -1.19 -4.09 2.11
CA GLU A 95 -0.54 -4.88 3.14
C GLU A 95 0.88 -5.17 2.72
N LEU A 96 1.81 -4.89 3.60
CA LEU A 96 3.19 -5.30 3.44
C LEU A 96 3.38 -6.57 4.25
N ARG A 97 3.64 -7.67 3.54
CA ARG A 97 3.79 -8.98 4.16
C ARG A 97 5.23 -9.43 4.09
N ARG A 98 5.72 -9.90 5.20
CA ARG A 98 7.08 -10.40 5.31
C ARG A 98 7.06 -11.86 5.67
N GLU A 99 7.92 -12.62 5.03
CA GLU A 99 8.05 -14.04 5.31
C GLU A 99 8.45 -14.25 6.78
N GLY A 100 7.75 -15.16 7.44
CA GLY A 100 7.97 -15.43 8.86
C GLY A 100 7.24 -14.48 9.82
N SER A 101 6.59 -13.45 9.31
CA SER A 101 5.78 -12.54 10.13
C SER A 101 4.31 -12.94 10.03
N THR A 102 3.64 -13.00 11.17
CA THR A 102 2.22 -13.34 11.23
C THR A 102 1.32 -12.11 11.11
N LEU A 103 1.89 -10.91 11.27
CA LEU A 103 1.13 -9.67 11.22
C LEU A 103 1.63 -8.81 10.06
N PRO A 104 0.79 -8.58 9.05
CA PRO A 104 1.14 -7.65 7.98
C PRO A 104 1.12 -6.22 8.48
N MET A 105 1.91 -5.37 7.84
CA MET A 105 1.80 -3.93 8.03
C MET A 105 0.70 -3.44 7.10
N GLU A 106 -0.31 -2.78 7.66
CA GLU A 106 -1.46 -2.32 6.91
C GLU A 106 -1.44 -0.81 6.74
N GLY A 107 -1.87 -0.35 5.57
CA GLY A 107 -1.99 1.05 5.28
C GLY A 107 -2.86 1.32 4.08
N VAL A 108 -2.88 2.57 3.68
CA VAL A 108 -3.59 3.05 2.49
C VAL A 108 -2.57 3.64 1.53
N LEU A 109 -2.67 3.24 0.27
CA LEU A 109 -1.87 3.80 -0.81
C LEU A 109 -2.63 4.98 -1.40
N GLN A 110 -2.01 6.16 -1.41
CA GLN A 110 -2.64 7.37 -1.88
C GLN A 110 -1.60 8.33 -2.44
N LYS A 111 -2.07 9.37 -3.11
CA LYS A 111 -1.20 10.44 -3.54
C LYS A 111 -0.57 11.11 -2.33
N GLN A 112 0.66 11.56 -2.51
CA GLN A 112 1.38 12.24 -1.45
C GLN A 112 0.59 13.44 -0.94
N SER A 113 0.36 13.47 0.38
CA SER A 113 -0.30 14.59 1.02
C SER A 113 0.66 15.76 1.14
N ALA A 114 0.12 16.97 1.03
CA ALA A 114 0.91 18.17 1.32
C ALA A 114 1.21 18.20 2.81
N ARG A 115 2.49 18.20 3.15
CA ARG A 115 2.96 18.27 4.53
C ARG A 115 3.83 19.50 4.71
N GLN A 116 3.59 20.19 5.77
CA GLN A 116 4.39 21.36 6.12
C GLN A 116 5.49 20.98 7.10
#